data_f3e72d83b28a2c0ef5d901555d8ab743
#
_entry.id   f3e72d83b28a2c0ef5d901555d8ab743
#
_cell.length_a   1.000
_cell.length_b   1.000
_cell.length_c   1.000
_cell.angle_alpha   90.00
_cell.angle_beta   90.00
_cell.angle_gamma   90.00
#
_symmetry.space_group_name_H-M   'P 1'
#
loop_
_entity.id
_entity.type
_entity.pdbx_description
1 polymer ?
#
loop_
_entity_poly.entity_id
_entity_poly.type
_entity_poly.pdbx_seq_one_letter_code
_entity_poly.pdbx_strand_id
1 'polypeptide(L)'
;MTAQLACLADDVAAGTALRVELAGETGSIEVAIVRDDEGDLHAISDICSHGQVSLSDGEVDGRTIECWLHGSTFDLRTGAPLSLPAIRPVPVYPLTLDGDRVLVDVDTALNF
;
A
#
# COMPACT_ATOMS: atom_id res chain seq x y z
N MET A 1 -4.12 17.39 9.50
CA MET A 1 -3.76 16.46 8.44
C MET A 1 -2.30 16.65 8.13
N THR A 2 -1.54 15.59 8.09
CA THR A 2 -0.11 15.69 7.89
C THR A 2 0.40 14.51 7.08
N ALA A 3 0.99 14.83 5.95
CA ALA A 3 1.78 13.83 5.24
C ALA A 3 3.10 13.66 5.99
N GLN A 4 3.51 12.44 6.20
CA GLN A 4 4.75 12.14 6.91
C GLN A 4 5.70 11.35 6.01
N LEU A 5 6.99 11.46 6.28
CA LEU A 5 8.00 10.75 5.52
C LEU A 5 7.88 9.26 5.74
N ALA A 6 7.61 8.52 4.68
CA ALA A 6 7.52 7.06 4.73
C ALA A 6 8.86 6.40 4.37
N CYS A 7 9.47 6.85 3.28
CA CYS A 7 10.73 6.30 2.78
C CYS A 7 11.26 7.22 1.68
N LEU A 8 12.38 6.85 1.10
CA LEU A 8 12.87 7.48 -0.13
C LEU A 8 12.35 6.68 -1.33
N ALA A 9 12.14 7.39 -2.44
CA ALA A 9 11.61 6.75 -3.65
C ALA A 9 12.50 5.60 -4.12
N ASP A 10 13.81 5.75 -4.01
CA ASP A 10 14.77 4.72 -4.42
C ASP A 10 14.78 3.49 -3.51
N ASP A 11 14.11 3.55 -2.35
CA ASP A 11 13.99 2.40 -1.46
C ASP A 11 13.03 1.35 -2.01
N VAL A 12 12.21 1.71 -3.01
CA VAL A 12 11.19 0.81 -3.55
C VAL A 12 11.42 0.67 -5.05
N ALA A 13 11.96 -0.46 -5.46
CA ALA A 13 12.19 -0.77 -6.87
C ALA A 13 10.87 -1.14 -7.57
N ALA A 14 10.82 -1.00 -8.89
CA ALA A 14 9.65 -1.40 -9.68
C ALA A 14 9.31 -2.87 -9.41
N GLY A 15 8.03 -3.14 -9.21
CA GLY A 15 7.55 -4.48 -8.94
C GLY A 15 7.80 -4.96 -7.52
N THR A 16 8.08 -4.06 -6.58
CA THR A 16 8.33 -4.42 -5.17
C THR A 16 7.48 -3.60 -4.22
N ALA A 17 7.41 -4.07 -2.97
CA ALA A 17 6.69 -3.39 -1.90
C ALA A 17 7.59 -3.30 -0.66
N LEU A 18 7.46 -2.17 0.06
CA LEU A 18 8.20 -1.93 1.30
C LEU A 18 7.19 -1.66 2.41
N ARG A 19 7.30 -2.40 3.51
CA ARG A 19 6.46 -2.18 4.68
C ARG A 19 7.07 -1.09 5.55
N VAL A 20 6.24 -0.11 5.92
CA VAL A 20 6.64 0.95 6.86
C VAL A 20 5.56 1.12 7.92
N GLU A 21 5.94 1.62 9.09
CA GLU A 21 4.99 1.98 10.13
C GLU A 21 4.92 3.51 10.22
N LEU A 22 3.72 4.03 10.14
CA LEU A 22 3.49 5.48 10.21
C LEU A 22 2.55 5.80 11.36
N ALA A 23 2.67 7.00 11.90
CA ALA A 23 1.85 7.43 13.03
C ALA A 23 0.48 7.89 12.54
N GLY A 24 -0.57 7.20 13.00
CA GLY A 24 -1.96 7.61 12.78
C GLY A 24 -2.52 8.27 14.02
N GLU A 25 -3.76 8.74 13.93
CA GLU A 25 -4.43 9.41 15.07
C GLU A 25 -4.64 8.48 16.26
N THR A 26 -4.81 7.19 15.99
CA THR A 26 -5.10 6.22 17.05
C THR A 26 -3.97 5.23 17.31
N GLY A 27 -2.80 5.46 16.72
CA GLY A 27 -1.64 4.58 16.90
C GLY A 27 -0.90 4.34 15.60
N SER A 28 0.01 3.39 15.64
CA SER A 28 0.80 3.04 14.46
C SER A 28 -0.04 2.33 13.40
N ILE A 29 0.19 2.70 12.15
CA ILE A 29 -0.47 2.09 11.01
C ILE A 29 0.60 1.47 10.11
N GLU A 30 0.41 0.21 9.76
CA GLU A 30 1.31 -0.48 8.85
C GLU A 30 0.88 -0.20 7.41
N VAL A 31 1.82 0.33 6.63
CA VAL A 31 1.58 0.78 5.26
C VAL A 31 2.54 0.06 4.33
N ALA A 32 2.03 -0.40 3.20
CA ALA A 32 2.86 -0.91 2.12
C ALA A 32 3.07 0.19 1.09
N ILE A 33 4.32 0.55 0.86
CA ILE A 33 4.69 1.45 -0.23
C ILE A 33 5.06 0.56 -1.39
N VAL A 34 4.28 0.62 -2.46
CA VAL A 34 4.40 -0.30 -3.59
C VAL A 34 4.74 0.50 -4.84
N ARG A 35 5.77 0.05 -5.55
CA ARG A 35 6.02 0.57 -6.90
C ARG A 35 5.55 -0.49 -7.89
N ASP A 36 4.59 -0.11 -8.72
CA ASP A 36 4.05 -1.04 -9.70
C ASP A 36 5.05 -1.28 -10.86
N ASP A 37 4.70 -2.16 -11.77
CA ASP A 37 5.58 -2.51 -12.88
C ASP A 37 5.77 -1.37 -13.88
N GLU A 38 4.93 -0.33 -13.80
CA GLU A 38 5.07 0.85 -14.64
C GLU A 38 5.84 1.97 -13.96
N GLY A 39 6.26 1.76 -12.71
CA GLY A 39 7.08 2.69 -11.96
C GLY A 39 6.32 3.67 -11.08
N ASP A 40 4.99 3.56 -11.01
CA ASP A 40 4.19 4.44 -10.17
C ASP A 40 4.16 3.94 -8.72
N LEU A 41 4.22 4.88 -7.78
CA LEU A 41 4.20 4.58 -6.35
C LEU A 41 2.79 4.66 -5.78
N HIS A 42 2.49 3.73 -4.88
CA HIS A 42 1.21 3.66 -4.19
C HIS A 42 1.44 3.42 -2.71
N ALA A 43 0.53 3.92 -1.88
CA ALA A 43 0.54 3.65 -0.44
C ALA A 43 -0.80 3.03 -0.08
N ILE A 44 -0.76 1.80 0.44
CA ILE A 44 -1.96 1.06 0.83
C ILE A 44 -1.75 0.50 2.23
N SER A 45 -2.85 0.09 2.87
CA SER A 45 -2.71 -0.66 4.12
C SER A 45 -1.91 -1.93 3.86
N ASP A 46 -0.95 -2.21 4.73
CA ASP A 46 -0.16 -3.44 4.61
C ASP A 46 -0.94 -4.67 5.04
N ILE A 47 -2.02 -4.49 5.79
CA ILE A 47 -2.81 -5.61 6.30
C ILE A 47 -3.88 -5.97 5.29
N CYS A 48 -3.84 -7.23 4.82
CA CYS A 48 -4.83 -7.76 3.90
C CYS A 48 -6.22 -7.72 4.54
N SER A 49 -7.23 -7.29 3.78
CA SER A 49 -8.61 -7.20 4.30
C SER A 49 -9.21 -8.56 4.60
N HIS A 50 -8.64 -9.61 4.03
CA HIS A 50 -9.10 -10.99 4.23
C HIS A 50 -8.47 -11.65 5.45
N GLY A 51 -7.24 -11.30 5.82
CA GLY A 51 -6.52 -11.94 6.91
C GLY A 51 -5.46 -11.02 7.51
N GLN A 52 -4.84 -11.49 8.59
CA GLN A 52 -3.86 -10.72 9.33
C GLN A 52 -2.44 -10.92 8.79
N VAL A 53 -2.28 -10.75 7.48
CA VAL A 53 -0.98 -10.94 6.81
C VAL A 53 -0.59 -9.68 6.07
N SER A 54 0.72 -9.52 5.88
CA SER A 54 1.27 -8.34 5.22
C SER A 54 1.18 -8.46 3.70
N LEU A 55 0.52 -7.49 3.06
CA LEU A 55 0.48 -7.41 1.61
C LEU A 55 1.86 -7.16 1.01
N SER A 56 2.75 -6.50 1.75
CA SER A 56 4.13 -6.26 1.30
C SER A 56 4.94 -7.55 1.12
N ASP A 57 4.50 -8.65 1.71
CA ASP A 57 5.11 -9.96 1.51
C ASP A 57 4.59 -10.66 0.26
N GLY A 58 3.59 -10.09 -0.40
CA GLY A 58 3.01 -10.64 -1.61
C GLY A 58 3.75 -10.22 -2.87
N GLU A 59 3.13 -10.50 -4.00
CA GLU A 59 3.73 -10.22 -5.30
C GLU A 59 3.02 -9.08 -6.01
N VAL A 60 3.80 -8.22 -6.66
CA VAL A 60 3.31 -7.15 -7.50
C VAL A 60 3.26 -7.64 -8.94
N ASP A 61 2.14 -7.41 -9.62
CA ASP A 61 1.97 -7.77 -11.02
C ASP A 61 1.17 -6.66 -11.69
N GLY A 62 1.81 -5.94 -12.61
CA GLY A 62 1.20 -4.76 -13.21
C GLY A 62 0.88 -3.73 -12.15
N ARG A 63 -0.40 -3.37 -12.02
CA ARG A 63 -0.88 -2.42 -11.01
C ARG A 63 -1.72 -3.11 -9.94
N THR A 64 -1.37 -4.37 -9.65
CA THR A 64 -2.03 -5.15 -8.60
C THR A 64 -1.00 -5.71 -7.65
N ILE A 65 -1.46 -6.08 -6.45
CA ILE A 65 -0.65 -6.79 -5.46
C ILE A 65 -1.43 -8.01 -5.00
N GLU A 66 -0.74 -9.16 -4.92
CA GLU A 66 -1.35 -10.41 -4.52
C GLU A 66 -1.03 -10.72 -3.06
N CYS A 67 -2.07 -11.05 -2.27
CA CYS A 67 -1.88 -11.54 -0.92
C CYS A 67 -1.33 -12.96 -0.98
N TRP A 68 -0.19 -13.20 -0.32
CA TRP A 68 0.49 -14.48 -0.40
C TRP A 68 -0.29 -15.63 0.26
N LEU A 69 -1.21 -15.31 1.18
CA LEU A 69 -1.87 -16.34 1.97
C LEU A 69 -2.88 -17.16 1.14
N HIS A 70 -3.76 -16.49 0.40
CA HIS A 70 -4.80 -17.17 -0.38
C HIS A 70 -4.90 -16.68 -1.82
N GLY A 71 -3.95 -15.86 -2.27
CA GLY A 71 -3.90 -15.42 -3.65
C GLY A 71 -4.87 -14.33 -4.05
N SER A 72 -5.51 -13.65 -3.08
CA SER A 72 -6.37 -12.51 -3.39
C SER A 72 -5.54 -11.37 -3.95
N THR A 73 -6.02 -10.73 -5.02
CA THR A 73 -5.34 -9.59 -5.61
C THR A 73 -6.14 -8.31 -5.37
N PHE A 74 -5.40 -7.19 -5.25
CA PHE A 74 -5.97 -5.88 -5.02
C PHE A 74 -5.44 -4.90 -6.05
N ASP A 75 -6.32 -4.02 -6.52
CA ASP A 75 -5.92 -2.91 -7.40
C ASP A 75 -5.19 -1.87 -6.56
N LEU A 76 -3.98 -1.50 -6.97
CA LEU A 76 -3.15 -0.56 -6.21
C LEU A 76 -3.68 0.86 -6.23
N ARG A 77 -4.48 1.22 -7.24
CA ARG A 77 -5.02 2.58 -7.37
C ARG A 77 -6.29 2.77 -6.56
N THR A 78 -7.10 1.73 -6.45
CA THR A 78 -8.44 1.82 -5.83
C THR A 78 -8.56 1.03 -4.53
N GLY A 79 -7.65 0.08 -4.28
CA GLY A 79 -7.73 -0.82 -3.15
C GLY A 79 -8.74 -1.93 -3.32
N ALA A 80 -9.44 -1.98 -4.46
CA ALA A 80 -10.53 -2.94 -4.68
C ALA A 80 -9.99 -4.36 -4.79
N PRO A 81 -10.65 -5.34 -4.14
CA PRO A 81 -10.28 -6.74 -4.32
C PRO A 81 -10.72 -7.20 -5.71
N LEU A 82 -9.81 -7.86 -6.41
CA LEU A 82 -10.04 -8.32 -7.78
C LEU A 82 -10.30 -9.81 -7.86
N SER A 83 -10.04 -10.54 -6.77
CA SER A 83 -10.27 -11.98 -6.74
C SER A 83 -10.58 -12.42 -5.30
N LEU A 84 -11.34 -13.53 -5.20
CA LEU A 84 -11.64 -14.14 -3.91
C LEU A 84 -10.37 -14.75 -3.31
N PRO A 85 -10.31 -14.92 -1.99
CA PRO A 85 -11.41 -14.77 -1.04
C PRO A 85 -11.62 -13.36 -0.48
N ALA A 86 -10.79 -12.38 -0.83
CA ALA A 86 -10.98 -11.01 -0.35
C ALA A 86 -12.21 -10.40 -1.01
N ILE A 87 -13.08 -9.78 -0.20
CA ILE A 87 -14.31 -9.13 -0.66
C ILE A 87 -14.39 -7.67 -0.23
N ARG A 88 -13.42 -7.20 0.55
CA ARG A 88 -13.38 -5.81 1.01
C ARG A 88 -12.15 -5.11 0.46
N PRO A 89 -12.26 -3.84 0.10
CA PRO A 89 -11.09 -3.08 -0.32
C PRO A 89 -10.14 -2.86 0.84
N VAL A 90 -8.89 -2.60 0.51
CA VAL A 90 -7.91 -2.11 1.49
C VAL A 90 -7.81 -0.59 1.36
N PRO A 91 -7.54 0.13 2.46
CA PRO A 91 -7.35 1.58 2.38
C PRO A 91 -6.18 1.94 1.46
N VAL A 92 -6.41 2.96 0.63
CA VAL A 92 -5.37 3.59 -0.19
C VAL A 92 -5.16 4.99 0.33
N TYR A 93 -3.93 5.35 0.61
CA TYR A 93 -3.59 6.62 1.23
C TYR A 93 -3.00 7.60 0.23
N PRO A 94 -3.24 8.92 0.42
CA PRO A 94 -2.57 9.92 -0.41
C PRO A 94 -1.06 9.82 -0.30
N LEU A 95 -0.41 9.77 -1.45
CA LEU A 95 1.05 9.71 -1.53
C LEU A 95 1.52 10.85 -2.42
N THR A 96 2.51 11.60 -1.95
CA THR A 96 3.13 12.66 -2.72
C THR A 96 4.62 12.50 -2.70
N LEU A 97 5.27 12.97 -3.75
CA LEU A 97 6.73 13.01 -3.84
C LEU A 97 7.20 14.44 -3.61
N ASP A 98 8.19 14.59 -2.74
CA ASP A 98 8.90 15.84 -2.51
C ASP A 98 10.37 15.56 -2.82
N GLY A 99 10.77 15.81 -4.07
CA GLY A 99 12.05 15.35 -4.55
C GLY A 99 12.09 13.84 -4.57
N ASP A 100 13.00 13.24 -3.81
CA ASP A 100 13.11 11.80 -3.67
C ASP A 100 12.42 11.26 -2.41
N ARG A 101 11.70 12.13 -1.67
CA ARG A 101 11.02 11.73 -0.43
C ARG A 101 9.58 11.34 -0.70
N VAL A 102 9.18 10.20 -0.16
CA VAL A 102 7.82 9.69 -0.26
C VAL A 102 7.06 10.10 0.99
N LEU A 103 6.04 10.92 0.81
CA LEU A 103 5.21 11.43 1.90
C LEU A 103 3.82 10.80 1.82
N VAL A 104 3.31 10.32 2.95
CA VAL A 104 2.02 9.62 3.01
C VAL A 104 1.18 10.18 4.15
N ASP A 105 -0.10 10.39 3.87
CA ASP A 105 -1.09 10.80 4.86
C ASP A 105 -1.98 9.58 5.18
N VAL A 106 -1.79 9.02 6.38
CA VAL A 106 -2.52 7.81 6.80
C VAL A 106 -3.84 8.12 7.48
N ASP A 107 -4.14 9.38 7.72
CA ASP A 107 -5.38 9.77 8.39
C ASP A 107 -6.53 9.98 7.42
N THR A 108 -6.25 9.95 6.11
CA THR A 108 -7.26 10.16 5.06
C THR A 108 -7.13 9.08 4.00
N ALA A 109 -7.96 8.05 4.09
CA ALA A 109 -7.99 7.04 3.03
C ALA A 109 -8.78 7.59 1.84
N LEU A 110 -8.24 7.41 0.63
CA LEU A 110 -8.84 7.94 -0.59
C LEU A 110 -10.13 7.22 -0.98
N ASN A 111 -10.27 5.96 -0.55
CA ASN A 111 -11.39 5.10 -0.95
C ASN A 111 -12.33 4.76 0.19
N PHE A 112 -12.22 5.46 1.30
CA PHE A 112 -13.04 5.17 2.49
C PHE A 112 -13.73 6.43 2.99
#